data_b563ef4a23ee6cfd0d00c87c15cf18d9
#
_entry.id   b563ef4a23ee6cfd0d00c87c15cf18d9
#
_cell.length_a   1.000
_cell.length_b   1.000
_cell.length_c   1.000
_cell.angle_alpha   90.00
_cell.angle_beta   90.00
_cell.angle_gamma   90.00
#
_symmetry.space_group_name_H-M   'P 1'
#
loop_
_entity.id
_entity.type
_entity.pdbx_description
1 polymer ?
#
loop_
_entity_poly.entity_id
_entity_poly.type
_entity_poly.pdbx_seq_one_letter_code
_entity_poly.pdbx_strand_id
1 'polypeptide(L)' 'MDNEQTFEEVATYLRATHMAKVIERELIVRREIALQLLSEASEEREVWKAVGKIEVLDTLALFFAD' A
#
# COMPACT_ATOMS: atom_id res chain seq x y z
N MET A 1 -12.30 24.76 -12.21
CA MET A 1 -11.07 24.55 -11.47
C MET A 1 -10.86 23.08 -11.20
N ASP A 2 -9.66 22.69 -11.32
CA ASP A 2 -9.32 21.31 -11.08
C ASP A 2 -8.88 21.16 -9.63
N ASN A 3 -9.69 20.49 -8.85
CA ASN A 3 -9.37 20.18 -7.46
C ASN A 3 -8.73 18.84 -7.28
N GLU A 4 -8.54 18.15 -8.38
CA GLU A 4 -7.98 16.83 -8.31
C GLU A 4 -6.47 16.90 -8.17
N GLN A 5 -5.98 16.40 -7.08
CA GLN A 5 -4.58 16.14 -6.94
C GLN A 5 -4.34 14.70 -7.35
N THR A 6 -3.33 14.48 -8.16
CA THR A 6 -2.99 13.12 -8.51
C THR A 6 -2.46 12.42 -7.27
N PHE A 7 -2.57 11.12 -7.25
CA PHE A 7 -2.01 10.33 -6.16
C PHE A 7 -0.52 10.61 -6.00
N GLU A 8 0.17 10.80 -7.10
CA GLU A 8 1.60 11.10 -7.10
C GLU A 8 1.91 12.43 -6.42
N GLU A 9 1.10 13.45 -6.68
CA GLU A 9 1.27 14.76 -6.03
C GLU A 9 1.07 14.67 -4.53
N VAL A 10 0.04 13.95 -4.11
CA VAL A 10 -0.23 13.75 -2.69
C VAL A 10 0.92 12.99 -2.03
N ALA A 11 1.41 11.95 -2.67
CA ALA A 11 2.52 11.18 -2.15
C ALA A 11 3.79 12.02 -2.03
N THR A 12 4.04 12.88 -3.00
CA THR A 12 5.19 13.79 -2.96
C THR A 12 5.10 14.73 -1.78
N TYR A 13 3.92 15.28 -1.56
CA TYR A 13 3.69 16.14 -0.41
C TYR A 13 3.91 15.39 0.90
N LEU A 14 3.36 14.20 1.01
CA LEU A 14 3.47 13.39 2.22
C LEU A 14 4.91 12.96 2.50
N ARG A 15 5.69 12.68 1.44
CA ARG A 15 7.10 12.32 1.62
C ARG A 15 7.92 13.47 2.19
N ALA A 16 7.49 14.71 1.96
CA ALA A 16 8.17 15.88 2.50
C ALA A 16 7.79 16.13 3.95
N THR A 17 6.90 15.36 4.53
CA THR A 17 6.42 15.54 5.89
C THR A 17 6.74 14.31 6.73
N HIS A 18 6.60 14.49 8.03
CA HIS A 18 6.76 13.39 8.97
C HIS A 18 5.76 12.25 8.71
N MET A 19 4.61 12.57 8.14
CA MET A 19 3.55 11.60 7.90
C MET A 19 3.97 10.50 6.92
N ALA A 20 4.91 10.78 6.04
CA ALA A 20 5.36 9.77 5.08
C ALA A 20 5.89 8.52 5.78
N LYS A 21 6.63 8.71 6.86
CA LYS A 21 7.19 7.57 7.61
C LYS A 21 6.09 6.77 8.31
N VAL A 22 5.07 7.45 8.81
CA VAL A 22 3.95 6.79 9.45
C VAL A 22 3.19 5.93 8.44
N ILE A 23 2.94 6.49 7.26
CA ILE A 23 2.23 5.77 6.19
C ILE A 23 3.06 4.59 5.71
N GLU A 24 4.34 4.77 5.52
CA GLU A 24 5.23 3.70 5.08
C GLU A 24 5.21 2.53 6.05
N ARG A 25 5.28 2.84 7.34
CA ARG A 25 5.23 1.81 8.39
C ARG A 25 3.88 1.07 8.36
N GLU A 26 2.80 1.80 8.20
CA GLU A 26 1.47 1.20 8.11
C GLU A 26 1.36 0.28 6.91
N LEU A 27 1.92 0.66 5.78
CA LEU A 27 1.91 -0.18 4.58
C LEU A 27 2.68 -1.49 4.80
N ILE A 28 3.79 -1.42 5.50
CA ILE A 28 4.58 -2.62 5.83
C ILE A 28 3.75 -3.57 6.68
N VAL A 29 3.08 -3.05 7.70
CA VAL A 29 2.24 -3.87 8.58
C VAL A 29 1.12 -4.53 7.80
N ARG A 30 0.45 -3.77 6.95
CA ARG A 30 -0.66 -4.29 6.15
C ARG A 30 -0.19 -5.34 5.15
N ARG A 31 1.01 -5.16 4.60
CA ARG A 31 1.59 -6.14 3.69
C ARG A 31 1.85 -7.46 4.40
N GLU A 32 2.37 -7.40 5.61
CA GLU A 32 2.60 -8.62 6.40
C GLU A 32 1.30 -9.34 6.72
N ILE A 33 0.24 -8.60 7.04
CA ILE A 33 -1.07 -9.17 7.28
C ILE A 33 -1.58 -9.86 6.00
N ALA A 34 -1.40 -9.21 4.85
CA ALA A 34 -1.84 -9.79 3.58
C ALA A 34 -1.06 -11.06 3.23
N LEU A 35 0.24 -11.09 3.51
CA LEU A 35 1.05 -12.29 3.30
C LEU A 35 0.60 -13.42 4.21
N GLN A 36 0.25 -13.11 5.45
CA GLN A 36 -0.27 -14.11 6.36
C GLN A 36 -1.59 -14.68 5.87
N LEU A 37 -2.49 -13.82 5.41
CA LEU A 37 -3.76 -14.26 4.84
C LEU A 37 -3.54 -15.15 3.62
N LEU A 38 -2.55 -14.81 2.80
CA LEU A 38 -2.20 -15.63 1.64
C LEU A 38 -1.73 -17.01 2.07
N SER A 39 -0.90 -17.10 3.10
CA SER A 39 -0.39 -18.38 3.58
C SER A 39 -1.48 -19.26 4.18
N GLU A 40 -2.54 -18.64 4.69
CA GLU A 40 -3.67 -19.35 5.28
C GLU A 40 -4.79 -19.64 4.29
N ALA A 41 -4.72 -19.07 3.09
CA ALA A 41 -5.76 -19.20 2.10
C ALA A 41 -5.86 -20.65 1.61
N SER A 42 -7.07 -21.19 1.62
CA SER A 42 -7.33 -22.54 1.15
C SER A 42 -8.12 -22.56 -0.16
N GLU A 43 -8.72 -21.45 -0.51
CA GLU A 43 -9.51 -21.33 -1.73
C GLU A 43 -8.82 -20.40 -2.72
N GLU A 44 -8.93 -20.72 -4.00
CA GLU A 44 -8.34 -19.93 -5.06
C GLU A 44 -8.79 -18.47 -4.99
N ARG A 45 -10.06 -18.25 -4.69
CA ARG A 45 -10.60 -16.90 -4.57
C ARG A 45 -9.89 -16.08 -3.49
N GLU A 46 -9.60 -16.72 -2.36
CA GLU A 46 -8.90 -16.05 -1.27
C GLU A 46 -7.45 -15.74 -1.65
N VAL A 47 -6.82 -16.64 -2.38
CA VAL A 47 -5.46 -16.44 -2.88
C VAL A 47 -5.41 -15.20 -3.77
N TRP A 48 -6.34 -15.10 -4.73
CA TRP A 48 -6.36 -13.96 -5.63
C TRP A 48 -6.63 -12.65 -4.93
N LYS A 49 -7.50 -12.66 -3.91
CA LYS A 49 -7.75 -11.47 -3.11
C LYS A 49 -6.49 -11.01 -2.37
N ALA A 50 -5.78 -11.94 -1.77
CA ALA A 50 -4.56 -11.63 -1.03
C ALA A 50 -3.47 -11.11 -1.95
N VAL A 51 -3.29 -11.74 -3.12
CA VAL A 51 -2.32 -11.28 -4.12
C VAL A 51 -2.65 -9.86 -4.58
N GLY A 52 -3.92 -9.58 -4.83
CA GLY A 52 -4.35 -8.25 -5.22
C GLY A 52 -4.03 -7.20 -4.18
N LYS A 53 -4.25 -7.51 -2.91
CA LYS A 53 -3.91 -6.60 -1.81
C LYS A 53 -2.42 -6.34 -1.74
N ILE A 54 -1.60 -7.37 -1.89
CA ILE A 54 -0.15 -7.24 -1.87
C ILE A 54 0.32 -6.36 -3.01
N GLU A 55 -0.20 -6.56 -4.21
CA GLU A 55 0.16 -5.74 -5.37
C GLU A 55 -0.17 -4.27 -5.15
N VAL A 56 -1.36 -3.98 -4.61
CA VAL A 56 -1.76 -2.60 -4.33
C VAL A 56 -0.84 -1.99 -3.28
N LEU A 57 -0.56 -2.73 -2.22
CA LEU A 57 0.31 -2.23 -1.15
C LEU A 57 1.73 -1.98 -1.64
N ASP A 58 2.25 -2.85 -2.48
CA ASP A 58 3.59 -2.67 -3.05
C ASP A 58 3.62 -1.45 -3.97
N THR A 59 2.57 -1.24 -4.75
CA THR A 59 2.47 -0.06 -5.60
C THR A 59 2.42 1.21 -4.76
N LEU A 60 1.63 1.22 -3.71
CA LEU A 60 1.56 2.37 -2.80
C LEU A 60 2.91 2.65 -2.15
N ALA A 61 3.61 1.60 -1.76
CA ALA A 61 4.91 1.77 -1.11
C ALA A 61 5.92 2.48 -2.02
N LEU A 62 5.85 2.26 -3.33
CA LEU A 62 6.74 2.92 -4.27
C LEU A 62 6.58 4.45 -4.26
N PHE A 63 5.37 4.94 -4.00
CA PHE A 63 5.14 6.38 -3.94
C PHE A 63 5.75 7.03 -2.69
N PHE A 64 5.92 6.25 -1.63
CA PHE A 64 6.44 6.75 -0.36
C PHE A 64 7.89 6.36 -0.10
N ALA A 65 8.47 5.57 -0.96
CA ALA A 65 9.89 5.20 -0.84
C ALA A 65 10.77 6.36 -1.27
N ASP A 66 11.88 6.50 -0.59
CA ASP A 66 12.89 7.49 -0.96
C ASP A 66 13.70 7.04 -2.16
#